data_9a5bf136d0891eb16c5f089f92fe9b75
#
_entry.id   9a5bf136d0891eb16c5f089f92fe9b75
#
_cell.length_a   1.000
_cell.length_b   1.000
_cell.length_c   1.000
_cell.angle_alpha   90.00
_cell.angle_beta   90.00
_cell.angle_gamma   90.00
#
_symmetry.space_group_name_H-M   'P 1'
#
loop_
_entity.id
_entity.type
_entity.pdbx_description
1 polymer ?
#
loop_
_entity_poly.entity_id
_entity_poly.type
_entity_poly.pdbx_seq_one_letter_code
_entity_poly.pdbx_strand_id
1 'polypeptide(L)'
;GVQTLDFPDHAKTFCEGMALTPSGQMVVSATLFDEAGKPYYGLARLNPDGSVDKTFGSGGYVSGNFLKDTSSRAGQLIIQDDGAMYMCGLIVGPASRLEQVIAKFNPSGTLNLAFGNNGHVVIPMRIPALSNASAGRISFAQSIPGTGVKDRILFATSKSGVGLITRLNLNGETDADFA
;
A
#
# COMPACT_ATOMS: atom_id res chain seq x y z
N GLY A 1 8.53 24.63 -5.74
CA GLY A 1 9.77 23.84 -5.66
C GLY A 1 9.57 22.42 -6.15
N VAL A 2 10.64 21.69 -6.38
CA VAL A 2 10.66 20.28 -6.78
C VAL A 2 11.53 19.54 -5.78
N GLN A 3 11.04 18.40 -5.27
CA GLN A 3 11.80 17.50 -4.41
C GLN A 3 12.03 16.19 -5.17
N THR A 4 13.29 15.75 -5.20
CA THR A 4 13.66 14.44 -5.73
C THR A 4 13.71 13.43 -4.58
N LEU A 5 13.12 12.27 -4.77
CA LEU A 5 13.21 11.13 -3.84
C LEU A 5 14.18 10.11 -4.41
N ASP A 6 15.24 9.87 -3.66
CA ASP A 6 16.26 8.87 -3.98
C ASP A 6 16.29 7.81 -2.88
N PHE A 7 15.70 6.65 -3.17
CA PHE A 7 15.68 5.55 -2.23
C PHE A 7 17.04 4.84 -2.21
N PRO A 8 17.66 4.72 -1.03
CA PRO A 8 18.94 4.02 -0.92
C PRO A 8 18.87 2.59 -1.48
N ASP A 9 19.96 2.15 -2.09
CA ASP A 9 20.16 0.78 -2.61
C ASP A 9 19.19 0.35 -3.73
N HIS A 10 18.56 1.31 -4.43
CA HIS A 10 17.65 1.04 -5.54
C HIS A 10 18.04 1.85 -6.79
N ALA A 11 18.05 1.16 -7.94
CA ALA A 11 18.45 1.74 -9.22
C ALA A 11 17.37 2.66 -9.84
N LYS A 12 16.08 2.40 -9.54
CA LYS A 12 14.96 3.16 -10.11
C LYS A 12 13.84 3.29 -9.09
N THR A 13 13.17 4.45 -9.12
CA THR A 13 12.01 4.80 -8.27
C THR A 13 10.87 5.31 -9.14
N PHE A 14 9.68 4.74 -8.95
CA PHE A 14 8.44 5.20 -9.58
C PHE A 14 7.42 5.53 -8.49
N CYS A 15 7.05 6.80 -8.35
CA CYS A 15 6.02 7.22 -7.40
C CYS A 15 4.64 6.72 -7.86
N GLU A 16 3.88 6.10 -6.94
CA GLU A 16 2.59 5.47 -7.23
C GLU A 16 1.42 6.16 -6.52
N GLY A 17 1.68 6.74 -5.36
CA GLY A 17 0.67 7.41 -4.56
C GLY A 17 1.26 8.31 -3.50
N MET A 18 0.41 9.15 -2.93
CA MET A 18 0.79 10.10 -1.89
C MET A 18 -0.40 10.38 -0.99
N ALA A 19 -0.15 10.53 0.32
CA ALA A 19 -1.14 10.94 1.30
C ALA A 19 -0.50 11.84 2.36
N LEU A 20 -1.32 12.71 2.97
CA LEU A 20 -0.89 13.56 4.09
C LEU A 20 -1.21 12.89 5.41
N THR A 21 -0.29 12.98 6.36
CA THR A 21 -0.54 12.62 7.75
C THR A 21 -1.38 13.71 8.42
N PRO A 22 -2.03 13.42 9.56
CA PRO A 22 -2.72 14.45 10.34
C PRO A 22 -1.84 15.61 10.79
N SER A 23 -0.52 15.39 10.90
CA SER A 23 0.49 16.42 11.23
C SER A 23 0.98 17.22 10.02
N GLY A 24 0.44 16.98 8.82
CA GLY A 24 0.81 17.69 7.59
C GLY A 24 2.07 17.18 6.90
N GLN A 25 2.67 16.09 7.39
CA GLN A 25 3.75 15.41 6.68
C GLN A 25 3.20 14.66 5.47
N MET A 26 4.02 14.45 4.48
CA MET A 26 3.67 13.78 3.23
C MET A 26 4.30 12.39 3.20
N VAL A 27 3.49 11.35 3.01
CA VAL A 27 4.02 9.99 2.76
C VAL A 27 3.80 9.64 1.29
N VAL A 28 4.86 9.21 0.63
CA VAL A 28 4.86 8.79 -0.77
C VAL A 28 5.05 7.28 -0.84
N SER A 29 4.20 6.59 -1.59
CA SER A 29 4.41 5.19 -1.97
C SER A 29 5.10 5.11 -3.32
N ALA A 30 6.01 4.17 -3.48
CA ALA A 30 6.79 4.00 -4.70
C ALA A 30 7.05 2.53 -5.02
N THR A 31 7.14 2.22 -6.31
CA THR A 31 7.74 0.98 -6.81
C THR A 31 9.22 1.23 -7.06
N LEU A 32 10.06 0.45 -6.41
CA LEU A 32 11.50 0.51 -6.47
C LEU A 32 12.03 -0.67 -7.28
N PHE A 33 13.16 -0.50 -7.96
CA PHE A 33 13.81 -1.59 -8.68
C PHE A 33 15.28 -1.67 -8.27
N ASP A 34 15.76 -2.87 -7.97
CA ASP A 34 17.20 -3.12 -7.81
C ASP A 34 17.93 -3.15 -9.17
N GLU A 35 19.26 -3.32 -9.15
CA GLU A 35 20.10 -3.41 -10.35
C GLU A 35 19.72 -4.59 -11.25
N ALA A 36 19.16 -5.67 -10.70
CA ALA A 36 18.67 -6.82 -11.45
C ALA A 36 17.26 -6.61 -12.03
N GLY A 37 16.62 -5.47 -11.76
CA GLY A 37 15.27 -5.15 -12.20
C GLY A 37 14.16 -5.82 -11.39
N LYS A 38 14.46 -6.34 -10.20
CA LYS A 38 13.44 -6.89 -9.30
C LYS A 38 12.70 -5.75 -8.59
N PRO A 39 11.34 -5.74 -8.60
CA PRO A 39 10.57 -4.69 -7.96
C PRO A 39 10.33 -4.95 -6.47
N TYR A 40 10.33 -3.83 -5.69
CA TYR A 40 10.03 -3.74 -4.27
C TYR A 40 9.01 -2.62 -4.04
N TYR A 41 8.23 -2.68 -2.96
CA TYR A 41 7.52 -1.49 -2.50
C TYR A 41 8.46 -0.56 -1.75
N GLY A 42 8.17 0.73 -1.80
CA GLY A 42 8.83 1.77 -1.01
C GLY A 42 7.84 2.72 -0.38
N LEU A 43 8.21 3.27 0.78
CA LEU A 43 7.56 4.43 1.41
C LEU A 43 8.63 5.45 1.76
N ALA A 44 8.37 6.73 1.51
CA ALA A 44 9.18 7.83 2.00
C ALA A 44 8.30 8.83 2.72
N ARG A 45 8.78 9.43 3.82
CA ARG A 45 8.06 10.51 4.50
C ARG A 45 8.83 11.82 4.39
N LEU A 46 8.11 12.88 4.04
CA LEU A 46 8.61 14.24 3.94
C LEU A 46 7.94 15.13 4.99
N ASN A 47 8.69 16.06 5.52
CA ASN A 47 8.19 17.15 6.34
C ASN A 47 7.38 18.14 5.49
N PRO A 48 6.58 19.04 6.11
CA PRO A 48 5.80 20.04 5.37
C PRO A 48 6.65 20.98 4.49
N ASP A 49 7.92 21.15 4.81
CA ASP A 49 8.88 21.95 4.03
C ASP A 49 9.48 21.19 2.84
N GLY A 50 9.13 19.91 2.68
CA GLY A 50 9.64 19.03 1.63
C GLY A 50 10.92 18.29 1.97
N SER A 51 11.56 18.54 3.11
CA SER A 51 12.73 17.77 3.54
C SER A 51 12.35 16.35 3.95
N VAL A 52 13.30 15.40 3.81
CA VAL A 52 13.08 14.01 4.23
C VAL A 52 12.98 13.93 5.76
N ASP A 53 11.90 13.33 6.27
CA ASP A 53 11.75 13.07 7.70
C ASP A 53 12.56 11.83 8.12
N LYS A 54 13.75 12.08 8.61
CA LYS A 54 14.72 11.02 9.00
C LYS A 54 14.25 10.14 10.17
N THR A 55 13.16 10.48 10.84
CA THR A 55 12.59 9.67 11.94
C THR A 55 11.68 8.53 11.44
N PHE A 56 11.33 8.54 10.16
CA PHE A 56 10.49 7.53 9.53
C PHE A 56 11.34 6.37 8.99
N GLY A 57 10.97 5.14 9.32
CA GLY A 57 11.65 3.95 8.82
C GLY A 57 13.15 3.98 9.09
N SER A 58 13.95 3.80 8.05
CA SER A 58 15.40 3.95 8.08
C SER A 58 15.80 5.24 7.36
N GLY A 59 16.06 6.30 8.12
CA GLY A 59 16.51 7.59 7.59
C GLY A 59 15.49 8.29 6.66
N GLY A 60 14.20 8.01 6.82
CA GLY A 60 13.11 8.59 6.04
C GLY A 60 12.48 7.65 5.02
N TYR A 61 12.99 6.43 4.92
CA TYR A 61 12.61 5.46 3.90
C TYR A 61 12.25 4.09 4.49
N VAL A 62 11.35 3.40 3.81
CA VAL A 62 11.02 1.99 4.04
C VAL A 62 11.00 1.30 2.68
N SER A 63 11.59 0.12 2.56
CA SER A 63 11.48 -0.71 1.36
C SER A 63 11.34 -2.18 1.74
N GLY A 64 10.71 -2.96 0.87
CA GLY A 64 10.55 -4.38 1.11
C GLY A 64 9.67 -5.11 0.10
N ASN A 65 9.39 -6.35 0.42
CA ASN A 65 8.42 -7.18 -0.29
C ASN A 65 7.23 -7.47 0.62
N PHE A 66 6.01 -7.44 0.08
CA PHE A 66 4.80 -7.77 0.84
C PHE A 66 4.84 -9.22 1.35
N LEU A 67 5.34 -10.13 0.54
CA LEU A 67 5.54 -11.52 0.91
C LEU A 67 6.98 -11.93 0.66
N LYS A 68 7.48 -12.85 1.51
CA LYS A 68 8.80 -13.45 1.33
C LYS A 68 8.89 -14.11 -0.06
N ASP A 69 10.05 -14.00 -0.68
CA ASP A 69 10.38 -14.61 -1.98
C ASP A 69 9.47 -14.18 -3.15
N THR A 70 8.80 -13.02 -3.04
CA THR A 70 7.99 -12.43 -4.12
C THR A 70 8.63 -11.14 -4.64
N SER A 71 8.12 -10.68 -5.77
CA SER A 71 8.33 -9.31 -6.25
C SER A 71 7.11 -8.48 -5.87
N SER A 72 7.33 -7.21 -5.52
CA SER A 72 6.28 -6.33 -5.01
C SER A 72 6.26 -5.00 -5.75
N ARG A 73 5.08 -4.54 -6.15
CA ARG A 73 4.87 -3.18 -6.65
C ARG A 73 3.93 -2.44 -5.72
N ALA A 74 4.28 -1.23 -5.40
CA ALA A 74 3.40 -0.34 -4.64
C ALA A 74 2.23 0.14 -5.51
N GLY A 75 1.20 0.63 -4.84
CA GLY A 75 0.07 1.33 -5.43
C GLY A 75 -0.33 2.50 -4.55
N GLN A 76 -1.60 2.84 -4.56
CA GLN A 76 -2.13 3.95 -3.77
C GLN A 76 -1.96 3.73 -2.27
N LEU A 77 -1.72 4.82 -1.57
CA LEU A 77 -1.61 4.92 -0.12
C LEU A 77 -2.75 5.76 0.45
N ILE A 78 -3.28 5.36 1.60
CA ILE A 78 -4.19 6.15 2.43
C ILE A 78 -3.71 6.14 3.88
N ILE A 79 -4.02 7.20 4.64
CA ILE A 79 -3.59 7.38 6.03
C ILE A 79 -4.82 7.68 6.89
N GLN A 80 -4.94 7.00 8.03
CA GLN A 80 -5.98 7.25 9.04
C GLN A 80 -5.58 8.41 9.96
N ASP A 81 -6.56 8.91 10.74
CA ASP A 81 -6.36 9.98 11.72
C ASP A 81 -5.39 9.60 12.85
N ASP A 82 -5.22 8.31 13.15
CA ASP A 82 -4.21 7.80 14.09
C ASP A 82 -2.80 7.68 13.47
N GLY A 83 -2.66 8.03 12.19
CA GLY A 83 -1.42 7.94 11.43
C GLY A 83 -1.11 6.54 10.85
N ALA A 84 -1.96 5.55 11.08
CA ALA A 84 -1.82 4.25 10.44
C ALA A 84 -2.01 4.38 8.93
N MET A 85 -1.17 3.69 8.17
CA MET A 85 -1.12 3.77 6.73
C MET A 85 -1.57 2.44 6.11
N TYR A 86 -2.34 2.52 5.02
CA TYR A 86 -2.72 1.36 4.23
C TYR A 86 -2.28 1.58 2.79
N MET A 87 -1.56 0.63 2.24
CA MET A 87 -1.08 0.66 0.86
C MET A 87 -1.62 -0.54 0.11
N CYS A 88 -2.27 -0.30 -1.00
CA CYS A 88 -2.54 -1.38 -1.95
C CYS A 88 -1.32 -1.61 -2.85
N GLY A 89 -1.20 -2.81 -3.39
CA GLY A 89 -0.09 -3.15 -4.26
C GLY A 89 -0.33 -4.43 -5.04
N LEU A 90 0.69 -4.84 -5.78
CA LEU A 90 0.74 -6.09 -6.53
C LEU A 90 1.89 -6.94 -6.05
N ILE A 91 1.64 -8.23 -5.95
CA ILE A 91 2.68 -9.24 -5.79
C ILE A 91 2.73 -10.14 -7.01
N VAL A 92 3.95 -10.54 -7.39
CA VAL A 92 4.17 -11.60 -8.35
C VAL A 92 4.55 -12.84 -7.57
N GLY A 93 3.58 -13.73 -7.41
CA GLY A 93 3.74 -15.01 -6.73
C GLY A 93 4.36 -16.10 -7.62
N PRO A 94 4.44 -17.34 -7.12
CA PRO A 94 4.87 -18.50 -7.88
C PRO A 94 4.07 -18.67 -9.18
N ALA A 95 4.72 -19.17 -10.22
CA ALA A 95 4.16 -19.32 -11.58
C ALA A 95 3.69 -17.98 -12.20
N SER A 96 4.36 -16.87 -11.85
CA SER A 96 4.11 -15.53 -12.39
C SER A 96 2.66 -15.05 -12.23
N ARG A 97 1.98 -15.43 -11.15
CA ARG A 97 0.64 -14.96 -10.85
C ARG A 97 0.71 -13.58 -10.21
N LEU A 98 -0.08 -12.66 -10.76
CA LEU A 98 -0.31 -11.36 -10.14
C LEU A 98 -1.49 -11.45 -9.17
N GLU A 99 -1.26 -11.03 -7.93
CA GLU A 99 -2.29 -10.92 -6.90
C GLU A 99 -2.28 -9.51 -6.32
N GLN A 100 -3.45 -9.03 -5.96
CA GLN A 100 -3.58 -7.75 -5.26
C GLN A 100 -3.29 -7.95 -3.78
N VAL A 101 -2.69 -6.96 -3.16
CA VAL A 101 -2.38 -6.98 -1.73
C VAL A 101 -2.75 -5.64 -1.11
N ILE A 102 -3.20 -5.68 0.14
CA ILE A 102 -3.32 -4.51 1.00
C ILE A 102 -2.43 -4.76 2.21
N ALA A 103 -1.52 -3.84 2.49
CA ALA A 103 -0.65 -3.88 3.66
C ALA A 103 -0.95 -2.72 4.59
N LYS A 104 -0.87 -2.95 5.90
CA LYS A 104 -1.00 -1.92 6.93
C LYS A 104 0.36 -1.63 7.55
N PHE A 105 0.67 -0.34 7.70
CA PHE A 105 1.88 0.13 8.35
C PHE A 105 1.53 1.01 9.56
N ASN A 106 2.35 0.94 10.58
CA ASN A 106 2.31 1.86 11.71
C ASN A 106 2.78 3.26 11.30
N PRO A 107 2.51 4.30 12.09
CA PRO A 107 2.99 5.67 11.80
C PRO A 107 4.51 5.78 11.66
N SER A 108 5.27 4.85 12.24
CA SER A 108 6.74 4.78 12.10
C SER A 108 7.23 4.22 10.76
N GLY A 109 6.34 3.67 9.93
CA GLY A 109 6.69 2.96 8.69
C GLY A 109 6.90 1.45 8.86
N THR A 110 6.84 0.92 10.09
CA THR A 110 6.93 -0.53 10.32
C THR A 110 5.64 -1.23 9.91
N LEU A 111 5.73 -2.44 9.38
CA LEU A 111 4.56 -3.26 9.04
C LEU A 111 3.77 -3.60 10.31
N ASN A 112 2.44 -3.43 10.27
CA ASN A 112 1.56 -3.77 11.39
C ASN A 112 1.14 -5.22 11.31
N LEU A 113 1.85 -6.10 12.02
CA LEU A 113 1.67 -7.55 11.94
C LEU A 113 0.31 -8.06 12.43
N ALA A 114 -0.47 -7.24 13.15
CA ALA A 114 -1.82 -7.60 13.60
C ALA A 114 -2.89 -7.44 12.49
N PHE A 115 -2.54 -6.85 11.34
CA PHE A 115 -3.45 -6.70 10.23
C PHE A 115 -3.42 -7.93 9.33
N GLY A 116 -4.58 -8.53 9.08
CA GLY A 116 -4.72 -9.69 8.19
C GLY A 116 -3.80 -10.85 8.56
N ASN A 117 -3.00 -11.29 7.61
CA ASN A 117 -1.97 -12.31 7.83
C ASN A 117 -0.58 -11.64 7.84
N ASN A 118 0.02 -11.47 9.02
CA ASN A 118 1.33 -10.84 9.18
C ASN A 118 1.46 -9.48 8.49
N GLY A 119 0.46 -8.60 8.63
CA GLY A 119 0.51 -7.21 8.17
C GLY A 119 -0.09 -6.97 6.80
N HIS A 120 -0.66 -7.98 6.15
CA HIS A 120 -1.24 -7.84 4.82
C HIS A 120 -2.41 -8.78 4.56
N VAL A 121 -3.23 -8.39 3.58
CA VAL A 121 -4.33 -9.18 3.03
C VAL A 121 -4.07 -9.38 1.54
N VAL A 122 -3.99 -10.63 1.10
CA VAL A 122 -3.92 -10.97 -0.32
C VAL A 122 -5.33 -11.16 -0.85
N ILE A 123 -5.65 -10.44 -1.92
CA ILE A 123 -6.93 -10.57 -2.61
C ILE A 123 -6.72 -11.48 -3.82
N PRO A 124 -7.26 -12.71 -3.81
CA PRO A 124 -6.94 -13.74 -4.79
C PRO A 124 -7.59 -13.44 -6.16
N MET A 125 -6.96 -12.59 -6.93
CA MET A 125 -7.44 -12.18 -8.27
C MET A 125 -7.04 -13.15 -9.37
N ARG A 126 -5.95 -13.91 -9.19
CA ARG A 126 -5.37 -14.84 -10.18
C ARG A 126 -5.30 -14.24 -11.58
N ILE A 127 -4.68 -13.07 -11.70
CA ILE A 127 -4.47 -12.42 -12.99
C ILE A 127 -3.23 -13.03 -13.66
N PRO A 128 -3.25 -13.39 -14.94
CA PRO A 128 -2.04 -13.81 -15.64
C PRO A 128 -0.98 -12.70 -15.65
N ALA A 129 0.29 -13.04 -15.46
CA ALA A 129 1.41 -12.10 -15.34
C ALA A 129 1.61 -11.16 -16.55
N LEU A 130 1.09 -11.56 -17.70
CA LEU A 130 1.17 -10.79 -18.97
C LEU A 130 0.08 -9.70 -19.07
N SER A 131 -0.80 -9.57 -18.10
CA SER A 131 -1.78 -8.49 -18.10
C SER A 131 -1.13 -7.19 -17.64
N ASN A 132 -1.49 -6.06 -18.22
CA ASN A 132 -1.14 -4.70 -17.76
C ASN A 132 -1.92 -4.36 -16.47
N ALA A 133 -1.87 -5.23 -15.47
CA ALA A 133 -2.55 -5.03 -14.20
C ALA A 133 -1.84 -3.90 -13.44
N SER A 134 -2.59 -2.88 -13.08
CA SER A 134 -2.19 -1.88 -12.10
C SER A 134 -2.66 -2.31 -10.71
N ALA A 135 -1.96 -1.86 -9.66
CA ALA A 135 -2.51 -1.92 -8.32
C ALA A 135 -3.88 -1.25 -8.28
N GLY A 136 -4.83 -1.83 -7.55
CA GLY A 136 -6.18 -1.27 -7.44
C GLY A 136 -6.19 0.11 -6.75
N ARG A 137 -7.37 0.58 -6.42
CA ARG A 137 -7.58 1.81 -5.65
C ARG A 137 -8.09 1.47 -4.26
N ILE A 138 -7.60 2.19 -3.26
CA ILE A 138 -7.98 2.00 -1.86
C ILE A 138 -8.56 3.30 -1.31
N SER A 139 -9.59 3.18 -0.47
CA SER A 139 -10.22 4.30 0.23
C SER A 139 -10.76 3.83 1.58
N PHE A 140 -11.04 4.78 2.46
CA PHE A 140 -11.82 4.52 3.68
C PHE A 140 -13.31 4.79 3.43
N ALA A 141 -14.16 3.88 3.91
CA ALA A 141 -15.55 4.19 4.20
C ALA A 141 -15.61 4.55 5.69
N GLN A 142 -15.89 5.81 5.97
CA GLN A 142 -16.01 6.31 7.34
C GLN A 142 -17.27 5.78 8.00
N SER A 143 -17.21 5.62 9.33
CA SER A 143 -18.39 5.34 10.14
C SER A 143 -19.39 6.48 10.03
N ILE A 144 -20.68 6.12 10.01
CA ILE A 144 -21.77 7.10 10.05
C ILE A 144 -22.29 7.15 11.49
N PRO A 145 -22.13 8.26 12.23
CA PRO A 145 -22.60 8.36 13.60
C PRO A 145 -24.09 8.01 13.74
N GLY A 146 -24.43 7.21 14.73
CA GLY A 146 -25.80 6.79 15.02
C GLY A 146 -26.37 5.65 14.17
N THR A 147 -25.62 5.13 13.16
CA THR A 147 -26.10 4.07 12.28
C THR A 147 -25.53 2.68 12.60
N GLY A 148 -24.55 2.59 13.50
CA GLY A 148 -23.80 1.36 13.77
C GLY A 148 -22.81 0.96 12.65
N VAL A 149 -22.72 1.73 11.58
CA VAL A 149 -21.75 1.51 10.50
C VAL A 149 -20.36 1.86 11.03
N LYS A 150 -19.46 0.88 11.02
CA LYS A 150 -18.06 1.02 11.46
C LYS A 150 -17.17 1.43 10.29
N ASP A 151 -16.01 2.00 10.60
CA ASP A 151 -14.98 2.27 9.58
C ASP A 151 -14.59 1.01 8.83
N ARG A 152 -14.40 1.15 7.54
CA ARG A 152 -14.06 0.06 6.61
C ARG A 152 -12.99 0.50 5.63
N ILE A 153 -12.31 -0.48 5.08
CA ILE A 153 -11.42 -0.32 3.94
C ILE A 153 -12.19 -0.75 2.69
N LEU A 154 -12.28 0.12 1.71
CA LEU A 154 -12.79 -0.17 0.38
C LEU A 154 -11.61 -0.33 -0.58
N PHE A 155 -11.60 -1.43 -1.30
CA PHE A 155 -10.62 -1.69 -2.34
C PHE A 155 -11.32 -1.99 -3.65
N ALA A 156 -10.99 -1.23 -4.69
CA ALA A 156 -11.54 -1.39 -6.02
C ALA A 156 -10.46 -1.77 -7.02
N THR A 157 -10.73 -2.75 -7.85
CA THR A 157 -9.84 -3.20 -8.91
C THR A 157 -10.65 -3.74 -10.09
N SER A 158 -9.99 -4.15 -11.16
CA SER A 158 -10.65 -4.77 -12.30
C SER A 158 -9.94 -6.06 -12.71
N LYS A 159 -10.73 -7.02 -13.17
CA LYS A 159 -10.24 -8.30 -13.70
C LYS A 159 -11.01 -8.65 -14.96
N SER A 160 -10.29 -8.88 -16.06
CA SER A 160 -10.91 -9.31 -17.34
C SER A 160 -12.12 -8.46 -17.76
N GLY A 161 -12.04 -7.13 -17.57
CA GLY A 161 -13.12 -6.20 -17.90
C GLY A 161 -14.25 -6.12 -16.85
N VAL A 162 -14.15 -6.85 -15.75
CA VAL A 162 -15.12 -6.79 -14.65
C VAL A 162 -14.52 -5.98 -13.50
N GLY A 163 -15.23 -4.97 -13.02
CA GLY A 163 -14.91 -4.22 -11.80
C GLY A 163 -15.22 -5.06 -10.56
N LEU A 164 -14.27 -5.10 -9.62
CA LEU A 164 -14.40 -5.77 -8.34
C LEU A 164 -14.22 -4.76 -7.22
N ILE A 165 -15.13 -4.80 -6.25
CA ILE A 165 -15.03 -4.02 -5.02
C ILE A 165 -15.00 -5.00 -3.85
N THR A 166 -14.00 -4.84 -2.99
CA THR A 166 -13.86 -5.59 -1.75
C THR A 166 -13.98 -4.63 -0.58
N ARG A 167 -14.75 -5.00 0.44
CA ARG A 167 -14.82 -4.28 1.70
C ARG A 167 -14.21 -5.11 2.81
N LEU A 168 -13.29 -4.50 3.56
CA LEU A 168 -12.60 -5.14 4.68
C LEU A 168 -12.87 -4.37 5.97
N ASN A 169 -12.86 -5.09 7.08
CA ASN A 169 -12.73 -4.51 8.41
C ASN A 169 -11.32 -3.92 8.60
N LEU A 170 -11.14 -3.03 9.58
CA LEU A 170 -9.81 -2.42 9.86
C LEU A 170 -8.75 -3.42 10.35
N ASN A 171 -9.14 -4.63 10.72
CA ASN A 171 -8.23 -5.73 11.05
C ASN A 171 -7.81 -6.58 9.82
N GLY A 172 -8.37 -6.29 8.64
CA GLY A 172 -8.08 -6.99 7.39
C GLY A 172 -9.01 -8.16 7.07
N GLU A 173 -9.97 -8.50 7.92
CA GLU A 173 -10.98 -9.51 7.61
C GLU A 173 -11.98 -8.99 6.57
N THR A 174 -12.45 -9.88 5.71
CA THR A 174 -13.54 -9.55 4.77
C THR A 174 -14.80 -9.20 5.54
N ASP A 175 -15.44 -8.11 5.16
CA ASP A 175 -16.71 -7.71 5.75
C ASP A 175 -17.84 -8.57 5.18
N ALA A 176 -18.37 -9.48 6.00
CA ALA A 176 -19.41 -10.43 5.61
C ALA A 176 -20.75 -9.77 5.28
N ASP A 177 -20.98 -8.52 5.74
CA ASP A 177 -22.19 -7.75 5.48
C ASP A 177 -22.14 -6.97 4.15
N PHE A 178 -21.10 -7.19 3.34
CA PHE A 178 -20.92 -6.53 2.06
C PHE A 178 -21.25 -7.47 0.90
N ALA A 179 -22.41 -7.25 0.26
CA ALA A 179 -23.00 -7.95 -0.90
C ALA A 179 -23.46 -9.38 -0.64
#